data_784bef60688e5be75daaecaf7c9505a9
#
_entry.id   784bef60688e5be75daaecaf7c9505a9
#
_cell.length_a   1.000
_cell.length_b   1.000
_cell.length_c   1.000
_cell.angle_alpha   90.00
_cell.angle_beta   90.00
_cell.angle_gamma   90.00
#
_symmetry.space_group_name_H-M   'P 1'
#
loop_
_entity.id
_entity.type
_entity.pdbx_description
1 polymer ?
#
loop_
_entity_poly.entity_id
_entity_poly.type
_entity_poly.pdbx_seq_one_letter_code
_entity_poly.pdbx_strand_id
1 'polypeptide(L)'
;IKESNIWEDFEVNSLLIELAKSNIEINPGKLDIYLRSNLIPRFNPIAEYFDKLPKWMGGDHIRTLASYLPAKEPEQFLYHFRKWLVRTVKGALDENYFNKQCLVLVHSEQNSGKSTWCRFLCPPTLSKYFAEDMTTDKDARIQLTRNFIINLDELSVLARKEINALKAYFSKTMINE
;
A
#
# COMPACT_ATOMS: atom_id res chain seq x y z
N ILE A 1 -2.36 22.90 -5.57
CA ILE A 1 -2.20 21.54 -6.10
C ILE A 1 -2.95 20.64 -5.13
N LYS A 2 -4.08 20.07 -5.58
CA LYS A 2 -4.83 19.09 -4.78
C LYS A 2 -3.93 17.88 -4.51
N GLU A 3 -4.01 17.33 -3.31
CA GLU A 3 -3.26 16.17 -2.80
C GLU A 3 -3.52 14.86 -3.57
N SER A 4 -3.32 14.84 -4.89
CA SER A 4 -3.28 13.58 -5.63
C SER A 4 -1.81 13.21 -5.83
N ASN A 5 -1.35 12.27 -5.04
CA ASN A 5 0.03 11.83 -5.04
C ASN A 5 0.36 10.86 -6.20
N ILE A 6 -0.57 10.64 -7.09
CA ILE A 6 -0.41 9.83 -8.30
C ILE A 6 -0.63 10.77 -9.48
N TRP A 7 0.39 10.92 -10.32
CA TRP A 7 0.30 11.66 -11.56
C TRP A 7 -0.39 10.79 -12.62
N GLU A 8 -1.65 11.07 -12.83
CA GLU A 8 -2.45 10.51 -13.92
C GLU A 8 -2.52 11.53 -15.06
N ASP A 9 -3.03 11.13 -16.20
CA ASP A 9 -3.17 12.00 -17.37
C ASP A 9 -3.95 13.28 -17.04
N PHE A 10 -4.91 13.21 -16.13
CA PHE A 10 -5.67 14.37 -15.67
C PHE A 10 -4.80 15.45 -15.01
N GLU A 11 -3.92 15.06 -14.10
CA GLU A 11 -3.02 15.98 -13.39
C GLU A 11 -1.99 16.58 -14.35
N VAL A 12 -1.43 15.75 -15.24
CA VAL A 12 -0.49 16.19 -16.26
C VAL A 12 -1.13 17.21 -17.19
N ASN A 13 -2.33 16.91 -17.70
CA ASN A 13 -3.07 17.82 -18.58
C ASN A 13 -3.47 19.11 -17.88
N SER A 14 -3.87 19.04 -16.60
CA SER A 14 -4.20 20.22 -15.79
C SER A 14 -2.97 21.10 -15.59
N LEU A 15 -1.81 20.52 -15.32
CA LEU A 15 -0.55 21.26 -15.19
C LEU A 15 -0.14 21.92 -16.50
N LEU A 16 -0.28 21.24 -17.64
CA LEU A 16 0.01 21.81 -18.95
C LEU A 16 -0.85 23.05 -19.23
N ILE A 17 -2.13 23.00 -18.87
CA ILE A 17 -3.05 24.14 -19.02
C ILE A 17 -2.64 25.31 -18.11
N GLU A 18 -2.25 25.02 -16.86
CA GLU A 18 -1.80 26.08 -15.92
C GLU A 18 -0.49 26.72 -16.39
N LEU A 19 0.45 25.94 -16.90
CA LEU A 19 1.70 26.44 -17.49
C LEU A 19 1.43 27.34 -18.70
N ALA A 20 0.53 26.91 -19.60
CA ALA A 20 0.14 27.70 -20.76
C ALA A 20 -0.52 29.02 -20.37
N LYS A 21 -1.38 29.05 -19.34
CA LYS A 21 -1.94 30.30 -18.77
C LYS A 21 -0.86 31.25 -18.22
N SER A 22 0.28 30.69 -17.80
CA SER A 22 1.43 31.45 -17.31
C SER A 22 2.43 31.80 -18.43
N ASN A 23 2.05 31.66 -19.69
CA ASN A 23 2.89 31.85 -20.88
C ASN A 23 4.13 30.92 -20.92
N ILE A 24 4.03 29.74 -20.31
CA ILE A 24 5.06 28.73 -20.36
C ILE A 24 4.57 27.61 -21.31
N GLU A 25 5.17 27.57 -22.50
CA GLU A 25 4.87 26.52 -23.48
C GLU A 25 5.85 25.36 -23.33
N ILE A 26 5.32 24.22 -22.91
CA ILE A 26 6.06 22.96 -22.80
C ILE A 26 5.23 21.82 -23.40
N ASN A 27 5.86 20.95 -24.18
CA ASN A 27 5.16 19.78 -24.68
C ASN A 27 5.10 18.67 -23.61
N PRO A 28 4.10 17.75 -23.70
CA PRO A 28 3.92 16.68 -22.70
C PRO A 28 5.16 15.83 -22.47
N GLY A 29 5.93 15.50 -23.53
CA GLY A 29 7.12 14.68 -23.43
C GLY A 29 8.25 15.36 -22.66
N LYS A 30 8.46 16.68 -22.85
CA LYS A 30 9.42 17.44 -22.05
C LYS A 30 9.00 17.58 -20.60
N LEU A 31 7.70 17.75 -20.35
CA LEU A 31 7.15 17.79 -19.00
C LEU A 31 7.37 16.45 -18.30
N ASP A 32 7.12 15.32 -18.94
CA ASP A 32 7.35 13.99 -18.39
C ASP A 32 8.83 13.76 -18.02
N ILE A 33 9.76 14.15 -18.92
CA ILE A 33 11.21 14.08 -18.64
C ILE A 33 11.56 14.91 -17.40
N TYR A 34 11.02 16.13 -17.27
CA TYR A 34 11.27 17.00 -16.13
C TYR A 34 10.71 16.38 -14.83
N LEU A 35 9.46 15.91 -14.85
CA LEU A 35 8.79 15.31 -13.69
C LEU A 35 9.48 14.02 -13.20
N ARG A 36 10.09 13.24 -14.10
CA ARG A 36 10.85 12.03 -13.76
C ARG A 36 12.31 12.29 -13.45
N SER A 37 12.76 13.53 -13.54
CA SER A 37 14.17 13.89 -13.26
C SER A 37 14.44 13.99 -11.76
N ASN A 38 15.73 14.04 -11.40
CA ASN A 38 16.17 14.31 -10.04
C ASN A 38 15.96 15.77 -9.58
N LEU A 39 15.48 16.65 -10.48
CA LEU A 39 15.14 18.04 -10.15
C LEU A 39 13.85 18.13 -9.33
N ILE A 40 12.99 17.12 -9.40
CA ILE A 40 11.79 17.01 -8.59
C ILE A 40 12.10 16.18 -7.35
N PRO A 41 11.90 16.71 -6.15
CA PRO A 41 12.05 15.94 -4.92
C PRO A 41 11.13 14.72 -4.93
N ARG A 42 11.69 13.57 -4.59
CA ARG A 42 10.87 12.36 -4.41
C ARG A 42 9.95 12.55 -3.22
N PHE A 43 8.69 12.24 -3.42
CA PHE A 43 7.65 12.34 -2.41
C PHE A 43 7.16 10.94 -2.05
N ASN A 44 7.22 10.61 -0.76
CA ASN A 44 6.63 9.37 -0.24
C ASN A 44 5.40 9.70 0.59
N PRO A 45 4.20 9.49 0.06
CA PRO A 45 2.93 9.83 0.74
C PRO A 45 2.71 9.03 2.02
N ILE A 46 3.25 7.81 2.08
CA ILE A 46 3.13 6.96 3.26
C ILE A 46 4.03 7.51 4.38
N ALA A 47 5.27 7.88 4.06
CA ALA A 47 6.17 8.53 5.02
C ALA A 47 5.57 9.85 5.53
N GLU A 48 5.05 10.69 4.64
CA GLU A 48 4.38 11.94 5.02
C GLU A 48 3.20 11.71 5.96
N TYR A 49 2.40 10.69 5.70
CA TYR A 49 1.30 10.32 6.60
C TYR A 49 1.81 10.02 8.01
N PHE A 50 2.84 9.19 8.13
CA PHE A 50 3.39 8.82 9.44
C PHE A 50 4.06 9.99 10.14
N ASP A 51 4.75 10.86 9.41
CA ASP A 51 5.40 12.07 9.97
C ASP A 51 4.38 13.10 10.50
N LYS A 52 3.19 13.15 9.90
CA LYS A 52 2.10 14.05 10.31
C LYS A 52 1.24 13.49 11.44
N LEU A 53 1.47 12.25 11.88
CA LEU A 53 0.69 11.70 12.98
C LEU A 53 0.92 12.48 14.27
N PRO A 54 -0.14 12.71 15.06
CA PRO A 54 0.00 13.34 16.35
C PRO A 54 0.86 12.48 17.28
N LYS A 55 1.51 13.13 18.25
CA LYS A 55 2.28 12.42 19.26
C LYS A 55 1.39 11.40 19.96
N TRP A 56 1.89 10.18 20.11
CA TRP A 56 1.18 9.14 20.84
C TRP A 56 0.92 9.55 22.30
N MET A 57 -0.36 9.52 22.68
CA MET A 57 -0.83 9.94 24.01
C MET A 57 -1.07 8.76 24.96
N GLY A 58 -0.63 7.57 24.61
CA GLY A 58 -0.87 6.33 25.36
C GLY A 58 -2.04 5.52 24.80
N GLY A 59 -2.23 4.34 25.37
CA GLY A 59 -3.24 3.37 24.93
C GLY A 59 -2.71 2.32 23.96
N ASP A 60 -3.27 1.13 24.03
CA ASP A 60 -2.91 0.02 23.14
C ASP A 60 -3.95 -0.09 22.00
N HIS A 61 -3.82 0.82 21.01
CA HIS A 61 -4.71 0.86 19.87
C HIS A 61 -4.63 -0.41 19.01
N ILE A 62 -3.47 -1.08 18.98
CA ILE A 62 -3.29 -2.35 18.27
C ILE A 62 -4.10 -3.45 18.95
N ARG A 63 -4.10 -3.51 20.27
CA ARG A 63 -4.94 -4.46 21.03
C ARG A 63 -6.41 -4.19 20.78
N THR A 64 -6.83 -2.93 20.81
CA THR A 64 -8.21 -2.54 20.53
C THR A 64 -8.61 -2.98 19.11
N LEU A 65 -7.78 -2.73 18.09
CA LEU A 65 -8.06 -3.15 16.73
C LEU A 65 -8.11 -4.68 16.59
N ALA A 66 -7.19 -5.39 17.25
CA ALA A 66 -7.17 -6.85 17.26
C ALA A 66 -8.42 -7.46 17.91
N SER A 67 -8.98 -6.80 18.95
CA SER A 67 -10.15 -7.31 19.69
C SER A 67 -11.45 -7.32 18.87
N TYR A 68 -11.51 -6.62 17.73
CA TYR A 68 -12.63 -6.71 16.80
C TYR A 68 -12.69 -8.04 16.02
N LEU A 69 -11.60 -8.81 16.03
CA LEU A 69 -11.58 -10.15 15.46
C LEU A 69 -11.70 -11.19 16.58
N PRO A 70 -12.73 -12.05 16.56
CA PRO A 70 -12.89 -13.13 17.54
C PRO A 70 -11.91 -14.28 17.21
N ALA A 71 -10.63 -14.03 17.42
CA ALA A 71 -9.60 -15.03 17.19
C ALA A 71 -9.70 -16.18 18.21
N LYS A 72 -9.42 -17.42 17.77
CA LYS A 72 -9.43 -18.60 18.63
C LYS A 72 -8.43 -18.47 19.80
N GLU A 73 -7.29 -17.85 19.55
CA GLU A 73 -6.22 -17.59 20.52
C GLU A 73 -5.87 -16.10 20.52
N PRO A 74 -6.64 -15.25 21.24
CA PRO A 74 -6.55 -13.79 21.12
C PRO A 74 -5.16 -13.21 21.43
N GLU A 75 -4.48 -13.70 22.44
CA GLU A 75 -3.16 -13.17 22.83
C GLU A 75 -2.07 -13.57 21.81
N GLN A 76 -2.14 -14.77 21.27
CA GLN A 76 -1.24 -15.20 20.21
C GLN A 76 -1.49 -14.41 18.92
N PHE A 77 -2.76 -14.20 18.56
CA PHE A 77 -3.15 -13.35 17.44
C PHE A 77 -2.59 -11.93 17.63
N LEU A 78 -2.83 -11.31 18.78
CA LEU A 78 -2.33 -9.97 19.09
C LEU A 78 -0.81 -9.86 18.95
N TYR A 79 -0.08 -10.87 19.46
CA TYR A 79 1.38 -10.91 19.35
C TYR A 79 1.85 -10.92 17.89
N HIS A 80 1.27 -11.77 17.03
CA HIS A 80 1.64 -11.87 15.63
C HIS A 80 1.16 -10.65 14.83
N PHE A 81 -0.04 -10.16 15.11
CA PHE A 81 -0.62 -8.98 14.48
C PHE A 81 0.22 -7.73 14.74
N ARG A 82 0.64 -7.51 15.98
CA ARG A 82 1.54 -6.41 16.34
C ARG A 82 2.86 -6.47 15.58
N LYS A 83 3.46 -7.64 15.52
CA LYS A 83 4.71 -7.84 14.74
C LYS A 83 4.51 -7.58 13.24
N TRP A 84 3.39 -8.05 12.71
CA TRP A 84 3.07 -7.83 11.30
C TRP A 84 2.88 -6.34 11.00
N LEU A 85 2.12 -5.60 11.81
CA LEU A 85 1.93 -4.16 11.66
C LEU A 85 3.26 -3.38 11.70
N VAL A 86 4.11 -3.68 12.69
CA VAL A 86 5.43 -3.02 12.81
C VAL A 86 6.28 -3.29 11.57
N ARG A 87 6.26 -4.51 11.05
CA ARG A 87 6.99 -4.84 9.81
C ARG A 87 6.40 -4.18 8.58
N THR A 88 5.08 -4.04 8.50
CA THR A 88 4.39 -3.35 7.40
C THR A 88 4.79 -1.88 7.36
N VAL A 89 4.75 -1.21 8.51
CA VAL A 89 5.19 0.19 8.63
C VAL A 89 6.69 0.32 8.31
N LYS A 90 7.52 -0.56 8.87
CA LYS A 90 8.95 -0.55 8.58
C LYS A 90 9.23 -0.75 7.08
N GLY A 91 8.55 -1.69 6.41
CA GLY A 91 8.70 -1.91 4.98
C GLY A 91 8.27 -0.75 4.11
N ALA A 92 7.35 0.08 4.61
CA ALA A 92 6.90 1.28 3.90
C ALA A 92 7.84 2.49 4.08
N LEU A 93 8.63 2.52 5.16
CA LEU A 93 9.50 3.64 5.51
C LEU A 93 10.99 3.38 5.25
N ASP A 94 11.41 2.13 5.20
CA ASP A 94 12.80 1.72 5.04
C ASP A 94 12.98 0.94 3.73
N GLU A 95 13.57 1.57 2.74
CA GLU A 95 13.81 1.00 1.40
C GLU A 95 14.68 -0.27 1.43
N ASN A 96 15.46 -0.48 2.49
CA ASN A 96 16.31 -1.65 2.67
C ASN A 96 15.61 -2.79 3.43
N TYR A 97 14.41 -2.55 3.92
CA TYR A 97 13.65 -3.55 4.67
C TYR A 97 12.59 -4.22 3.80
N PHE A 98 12.59 -5.53 3.82
CA PHE A 98 11.63 -6.34 3.09
C PHE A 98 10.78 -7.21 4.03
N ASN A 99 9.45 -6.99 4.01
CA ASN A 99 8.51 -7.79 4.78
C ASN A 99 8.10 -9.05 4.03
N LYS A 100 8.58 -10.23 4.50
CA LYS A 100 8.26 -11.54 3.92
C LYS A 100 7.02 -12.22 4.53
N GLN A 101 6.25 -11.49 5.32
CA GLN A 101 5.14 -12.09 6.07
C GLN A 101 3.79 -11.49 5.65
N CYS A 102 2.83 -12.38 5.44
CA CYS A 102 1.44 -12.04 5.21
C CYS A 102 0.62 -12.33 6.46
N LEU A 103 -0.36 -11.48 6.73
CA LEU A 103 -1.43 -11.76 7.67
C LEU A 103 -2.50 -12.58 6.93
N VAL A 104 -2.86 -13.75 7.46
CA VAL A 104 -3.87 -14.62 6.87
C VAL A 104 -5.02 -14.78 7.84
N LEU A 105 -6.23 -14.40 7.42
CA LEU A 105 -7.46 -14.55 8.18
C LEU A 105 -8.27 -15.70 7.58
N VAL A 106 -8.58 -16.70 8.41
CA VAL A 106 -9.36 -17.87 8.01
C VAL A 106 -10.66 -17.94 8.83
N HIS A 107 -11.76 -18.14 8.15
CA HIS A 107 -13.05 -18.38 8.78
C HIS A 107 -13.88 -19.36 7.93
N SER A 108 -14.69 -20.20 8.56
CA SER A 108 -15.51 -21.19 7.88
C SER A 108 -16.71 -20.58 7.14
N GLU A 109 -17.21 -19.43 7.61
CA GLU A 109 -18.35 -18.75 7.02
C GLU A 109 -17.92 -17.62 6.08
N GLN A 110 -18.66 -17.49 4.98
CA GLN A 110 -18.57 -16.33 4.10
C GLN A 110 -19.18 -15.09 4.77
N ASN A 111 -18.81 -13.92 4.30
CA ASN A 111 -19.30 -12.63 4.82
C ASN A 111 -19.07 -12.39 6.33
N SER A 112 -18.05 -13.03 6.91
CA SER A 112 -17.68 -12.85 8.33
C SER A 112 -16.94 -11.53 8.61
N GLY A 113 -16.90 -10.59 7.67
CA GLY A 113 -16.30 -9.26 7.85
C GLY A 113 -14.78 -9.19 7.69
N LYS A 114 -14.09 -10.27 7.27
CA LYS A 114 -12.63 -10.31 7.11
C LYS A 114 -12.11 -9.18 6.20
N SER A 115 -12.64 -9.10 4.99
CA SER A 115 -12.21 -8.09 3.99
C SER A 115 -12.53 -6.67 4.47
N THR A 116 -13.67 -6.46 5.13
CA THR A 116 -14.03 -5.18 5.75
C THR A 116 -13.00 -4.80 6.82
N TRP A 117 -12.62 -5.72 7.69
CA TRP A 117 -11.60 -5.47 8.69
C TRP A 117 -10.22 -5.18 8.07
N CYS A 118 -9.84 -5.89 7.01
CA CYS A 118 -8.60 -5.60 6.28
C CYS A 118 -8.57 -4.19 5.70
N ARG A 119 -9.71 -3.69 5.20
CA ARG A 119 -9.81 -2.30 4.72
C ARG A 119 -9.56 -1.27 5.83
N PHE A 120 -10.02 -1.55 7.05
CA PHE A 120 -9.77 -0.68 8.22
C PHE A 120 -8.29 -0.58 8.61
N LEU A 121 -7.43 -1.50 8.18
CA LEU A 121 -6.00 -1.41 8.43
C LEU A 121 -5.34 -0.30 7.62
N CYS A 122 -5.94 0.09 6.50
CA CYS A 122 -5.44 1.19 5.69
C CYS A 122 -6.07 2.51 6.14
N PRO A 123 -5.27 3.51 6.52
CA PRO A 123 -5.79 4.83 6.86
C PRO A 123 -6.59 5.44 5.70
N PRO A 124 -7.70 6.17 5.97
CA PRO A 124 -8.52 6.76 4.90
C PRO A 124 -7.75 7.66 3.94
N THR A 125 -6.76 8.40 4.44
CA THR A 125 -5.88 9.25 3.63
C THR A 125 -4.95 8.46 2.70
N LEU A 126 -4.70 7.19 3.01
CA LEU A 126 -3.91 6.27 2.20
C LEU A 126 -4.77 5.29 1.38
N SER A 127 -6.07 5.51 1.27
CA SER A 127 -6.98 4.61 0.55
C SER A 127 -6.59 4.35 -0.91
N LYS A 128 -5.94 5.30 -1.57
CA LYS A 128 -5.37 5.15 -2.93
C LYS A 128 -4.21 4.15 -3.01
N TYR A 129 -3.62 3.81 -1.87
CA TYR A 129 -2.52 2.85 -1.73
C TYR A 129 -2.99 1.53 -1.10
N PHE A 130 -4.27 1.28 -1.15
CA PHE A 130 -4.89 0.00 -0.81
C PHE A 130 -5.40 -0.66 -2.07
N ALA A 131 -4.99 -1.88 -2.33
CA ALA A 131 -5.50 -2.68 -3.44
C ALA A 131 -6.25 -3.91 -2.93
N GLU A 132 -7.30 -4.27 -3.65
CA GLU A 132 -7.97 -5.56 -3.51
C GLU A 132 -7.63 -6.39 -4.73
N ASP A 133 -7.22 -7.61 -4.48
CA ASP A 133 -6.70 -8.55 -5.45
C ASP A 133 -5.39 -8.09 -6.12
N MET A 134 -4.74 -9.02 -6.75
CA MET A 134 -3.50 -8.79 -7.46
C MET A 134 -3.46 -9.67 -8.70
N THR A 135 -3.14 -9.06 -9.83
CA THR A 135 -2.84 -9.82 -11.04
C THR A 135 -1.52 -10.60 -10.87
N THR A 136 -1.27 -11.58 -11.71
CA THR A 136 -0.04 -12.41 -11.67
C THR A 136 0.96 -12.04 -12.75
N ASP A 137 0.71 -10.95 -13.47
CA ASP A 137 1.50 -10.45 -14.60
C ASP A 137 2.46 -9.31 -14.21
N LYS A 138 2.89 -8.51 -15.19
CA LYS A 138 3.78 -7.35 -14.96
C LYS A 138 3.16 -6.31 -14.02
N ASP A 139 1.83 -6.16 -14.05
CA ASP A 139 1.12 -5.17 -13.24
C ASP A 139 1.16 -5.54 -11.75
N ALA A 140 1.31 -6.83 -11.42
CA ALA A 140 1.53 -7.27 -10.04
C ALA A 140 2.76 -6.63 -9.39
N ARG A 141 3.85 -6.43 -10.16
CA ARG A 141 5.05 -5.78 -9.63
C ARG A 141 4.79 -4.33 -9.30
N ILE A 142 4.08 -3.63 -10.18
CA ILE A 142 3.69 -2.24 -9.98
C ILE A 142 2.79 -2.13 -8.75
N GLN A 143 1.82 -3.03 -8.59
CA GLN A 143 0.95 -3.06 -7.40
C GLN A 143 1.74 -3.27 -6.11
N LEU A 144 2.72 -4.20 -6.10
CA LEU A 144 3.55 -4.46 -4.92
C LEU A 144 4.44 -3.28 -4.52
N THR A 145 4.89 -2.46 -5.47
CA THR A 145 5.74 -1.30 -5.19
C THR A 145 4.95 -0.05 -4.86
N ARG A 146 3.69 0.05 -5.27
CA ARG A 146 2.86 1.25 -5.08
C ARG A 146 1.95 1.19 -3.87
N ASN A 147 1.49 0.00 -3.49
CA ASN A 147 0.49 -0.12 -2.45
C ASN A 147 1.09 -0.31 -1.05
N PHE A 148 0.48 0.34 -0.09
CA PHE A 148 0.79 0.17 1.33
C PHE A 148 0.27 -1.17 1.85
N ILE A 149 -0.95 -1.53 1.47
CA ILE A 149 -1.60 -2.80 1.82
C ILE A 149 -2.27 -3.37 0.56
N ILE A 150 -2.10 -4.66 0.34
CA ILE A 150 -2.82 -5.43 -0.68
C ILE A 150 -3.60 -6.52 0.04
N ASN A 151 -4.91 -6.49 -0.10
CA ASN A 151 -5.80 -7.53 0.39
C ASN A 151 -6.05 -8.55 -0.72
N LEU A 152 -5.60 -9.78 -0.53
CA LEU A 152 -5.88 -10.89 -1.44
C LEU A 152 -7.08 -11.65 -0.89
N ASP A 153 -8.24 -11.46 -1.51
CA ASP A 153 -9.42 -12.20 -1.15
C ASP A 153 -9.43 -13.57 -1.85
N GLU A 154 -10.12 -14.53 -1.27
CA GLU A 154 -10.34 -15.86 -1.84
C GLU A 154 -9.08 -16.61 -2.34
N LEU A 155 -8.01 -16.61 -1.54
CA LEU A 155 -6.76 -17.35 -1.86
C LEU A 155 -7.01 -18.84 -2.21
N SER A 156 -8.11 -19.42 -1.77
CA SER A 156 -8.51 -20.79 -2.08
C SER A 156 -8.89 -21.04 -3.54
N VAL A 157 -9.23 -19.97 -4.27
CA VAL A 157 -9.64 -20.03 -5.69
C VAL A 157 -8.42 -19.90 -6.62
N LEU A 158 -7.30 -19.40 -6.11
CA LEU A 158 -6.09 -19.22 -6.90
C LEU A 158 -5.53 -20.55 -7.41
N ALA A 159 -5.24 -20.62 -8.69
CA ALA A 159 -4.58 -21.75 -9.29
C ALA A 159 -3.18 -21.95 -8.68
N ARG A 160 -2.69 -23.18 -8.67
CA ARG A 160 -1.35 -23.52 -8.12
C ARG A 160 -0.22 -22.69 -8.73
N LYS A 161 -0.35 -22.31 -10.00
CA LYS A 161 0.60 -21.43 -10.70
C LYS A 161 0.63 -20.03 -10.12
N GLU A 162 -0.52 -19.47 -9.78
CA GLU A 162 -0.67 -18.13 -9.18
C GLU A 162 -0.11 -18.11 -7.76
N ILE A 163 -0.40 -19.15 -6.96
CA ILE A 163 0.18 -19.29 -5.62
C ILE A 163 1.72 -19.36 -5.69
N ASN A 164 2.29 -20.04 -6.68
CA ASN A 164 3.73 -20.11 -6.86
C ASN A 164 4.32 -18.77 -7.32
N ALA A 165 3.61 -18.02 -8.16
CA ALA A 165 4.01 -16.67 -8.54
C ALA A 165 4.02 -15.72 -7.32
N LEU A 166 2.98 -15.76 -6.48
CA LEU A 166 2.92 -14.99 -5.22
C LEU A 166 4.08 -15.36 -4.28
N LYS A 167 4.36 -16.66 -4.09
CA LYS A 167 5.51 -17.10 -3.28
C LYS A 167 6.84 -16.58 -3.83
N ALA A 168 7.00 -16.57 -5.15
CA ALA A 168 8.18 -16.02 -5.79
C ALA A 168 8.34 -14.51 -5.54
N TYR A 169 7.25 -13.74 -5.56
CA TYR A 169 7.28 -12.32 -5.19
C TYR A 169 7.63 -12.12 -3.71
N PHE A 170 7.01 -12.86 -2.80
CA PHE A 170 7.29 -12.76 -1.35
C PHE A 170 8.69 -13.22 -0.95
N SER A 171 9.37 -14.00 -1.79
CA SER A 171 10.75 -14.44 -1.52
C SER A 171 11.82 -13.47 -2.02
N LYS A 172 11.48 -12.53 -2.92
CA LYS A 172 12.45 -11.58 -3.46
C LYS A 172 12.76 -10.48 -2.43
N THR A 173 14.04 -10.11 -2.36
CA THR A 173 14.50 -8.99 -1.52
C THR A 173 14.44 -7.65 -2.24
N MET A 174 14.35 -7.66 -3.57
CA MET A 174 14.26 -6.46 -4.40
C MET A 174 13.37 -6.74 -5.61
N ILE A 175 12.47 -5.82 -5.90
CA ILE A 175 11.63 -5.83 -7.10
C ILE A 175 12.07 -4.63 -7.93
N ASN A 176 12.72 -4.87 -9.07
CA ASN A 176 13.06 -3.84 -10.03
C ASN A 176 11.93 -3.75 -11.07
N GLU A 177 11.48 -2.55 -11.34
CA GLU A 177 10.58 -2.23 -12.46
C GLU A 177 11.34 -2.21 -13.79
#